data_b886d370ca5e72dbfd8e506681579688
#
_entry.id   b886d370ca5e72dbfd8e506681579688
#
_cell.length_a   1.000
_cell.length_b   1.000
_cell.length_c   1.000
_cell.angle_alpha   90.00
_cell.angle_beta   90.00
_cell.angle_gamma   90.00
#
_symmetry.space_group_name_H-M   'P 1'
#
loop_
_entity.id
_entity.type
_entity.pdbx_description
1 polymer ?
#
loop_
_entity_poly.entity_id
_entity_poly.type
_entity_poly.pdbx_seq_one_letter_code
_entity_poly.pdbx_strand_id
1 'polypeptide(L)'
;MKRVFSNNGFILILIASLVIMLCSGCGRKTLPVPPAQIQPAAVTDLSGRLTGGNIELTWSIPESDSPVSRFVIYKASRAIAEGECTNCPLAFVKIAEVPAIHQKSEAVFRMMFRDAVKKGYVYTYKVIGIADKGAVSGDSNLAETRYE
;
A
#
# COMPACT_ATOMS: atom_id res chain seq x y z
N MET A 1 22.07 81.06 1.47
CA MET A 1 22.80 79.78 1.24
C MET A 1 21.88 78.76 0.62
N LYS A 2 21.92 78.54 -0.69
CA LYS A 2 21.16 77.49 -1.38
C LYS A 2 21.96 76.20 -1.29
N ARG A 3 21.44 75.16 -0.56
CA ARG A 3 22.01 73.81 -0.56
C ARG A 3 21.68 73.20 -1.92
N VAL A 4 22.64 73.01 -2.75
CA VAL A 4 22.55 72.16 -3.94
C VAL A 4 22.48 70.75 -3.41
N PHE A 5 21.27 70.19 -3.30
CA PHE A 5 21.12 68.79 -3.07
C PHE A 5 21.66 68.04 -4.31
N SER A 6 22.80 67.40 -4.13
CA SER A 6 23.45 66.64 -5.20
C SER A 6 22.47 65.53 -5.70
N ASN A 7 22.03 65.70 -6.92
CA ASN A 7 21.13 64.78 -7.66
C ASN A 7 21.70 63.35 -7.67
N ASN A 8 23.01 63.22 -7.48
CA ASN A 8 23.67 61.90 -7.44
C ASN A 8 23.38 61.13 -6.18
N GLY A 9 23.13 61.77 -5.02
CA GLY A 9 22.76 61.07 -3.78
C GLY A 9 21.37 60.44 -3.84
N PHE A 10 20.44 61.16 -4.48
CA PHE A 10 19.07 60.63 -4.63
C PHE A 10 19.01 59.43 -5.61
N ILE A 11 19.80 59.49 -6.68
CA ILE A 11 19.92 58.38 -7.65
C ILE A 11 20.56 57.16 -7.01
N LEU A 12 21.58 57.31 -6.18
CA LEU A 12 22.20 56.20 -5.45
C LEU A 12 21.24 55.51 -4.48
N ILE A 13 20.41 56.26 -3.77
CA ILE A 13 19.41 55.73 -2.86
C ILE A 13 18.33 54.94 -3.62
N LEU A 14 17.89 55.44 -4.79
CA LEU A 14 16.93 54.74 -5.63
C LEU A 14 17.50 53.44 -6.19
N ILE A 15 18.75 53.40 -6.64
CA ILE A 15 19.41 52.21 -7.13
C ILE A 15 19.58 51.19 -5.99
N ALA A 16 20.00 51.63 -4.80
CA ALA A 16 20.14 50.73 -3.64
C ALA A 16 18.79 50.09 -3.20
N SER A 17 17.71 50.90 -3.23
CA SER A 17 16.36 50.43 -2.94
C SER A 17 15.86 49.38 -3.97
N LEU A 18 16.15 49.60 -5.25
CA LEU A 18 15.79 48.68 -6.33
C LEU A 18 16.55 47.34 -6.21
N VAL A 19 17.84 47.38 -5.87
CA VAL A 19 18.66 46.18 -5.68
C VAL A 19 18.18 45.37 -4.49
N ILE A 20 17.77 46.01 -3.40
CA ILE A 20 17.21 45.32 -2.22
C ILE A 20 15.88 44.60 -2.57
N MET A 21 15.03 45.22 -3.38
CA MET A 21 13.78 44.58 -3.84
C MET A 21 14.01 43.36 -4.74
N LEU A 22 15.05 43.32 -5.52
CA LEU A 22 15.40 42.22 -6.42
C LEU A 22 15.97 41.00 -5.68
N CYS A 23 16.51 41.16 -4.46
CA CYS A 23 17.07 40.07 -3.66
C CYS A 23 16.05 39.35 -2.79
N SER A 24 14.80 39.80 -2.70
CA SER A 24 13.77 39.19 -1.82
C SER A 24 13.08 37.95 -2.39
N GLY A 25 13.50 37.44 -3.52
CA GLY A 25 12.88 36.36 -4.27
C GLY A 25 13.41 34.95 -3.97
N CYS A 26 13.88 34.64 -2.75
CA CYS A 26 14.18 33.23 -2.35
C CYS A 26 12.90 32.47 -2.07
N GLY A 27 12.19 32.04 -3.13
CA GLY A 27 11.13 31.08 -3.01
C GLY A 27 11.70 29.73 -2.54
N ARG A 28 11.30 29.23 -1.36
CA ARG A 28 11.54 27.84 -0.96
C ARG A 28 10.81 26.92 -1.94
N LYS A 29 11.54 26.20 -2.76
CA LYS A 29 10.98 25.06 -3.53
C LYS A 29 10.75 23.94 -2.54
N THR A 30 9.52 23.75 -2.09
CA THR A 30 9.13 22.51 -1.45
C THR A 30 9.10 21.41 -2.52
N LEU A 31 9.66 20.25 -2.19
CA LEU A 31 9.54 19.07 -3.05
C LEU A 31 8.05 18.81 -3.31
N PRO A 32 7.64 18.49 -4.54
CA PRO A 32 6.26 18.13 -4.82
C PRO A 32 5.91 16.90 -3.97
N VAL A 33 4.95 17.07 -3.05
CA VAL A 33 4.37 15.96 -2.29
C VAL A 33 3.43 15.25 -3.24
N PRO A 34 3.65 13.94 -3.54
CA PRO A 34 2.68 13.18 -4.33
C PRO A 34 1.32 13.26 -3.66
N PRO A 35 0.21 13.37 -4.43
CA PRO A 35 -1.11 13.34 -3.86
C PRO A 35 -1.27 12.05 -3.02
N ALA A 36 -1.77 12.19 -1.80
CA ALA A 36 -2.02 11.05 -0.92
C ALA A 36 -2.94 10.07 -1.66
N GLN A 37 -2.43 8.89 -1.99
CA GLN A 37 -3.25 7.86 -2.59
C GLN A 37 -4.14 7.27 -1.50
N ILE A 38 -5.45 7.25 -1.74
CA ILE A 38 -6.39 6.55 -0.87
C ILE A 38 -6.09 5.06 -1.00
N GLN A 39 -5.67 4.44 0.11
CA GLN A 39 -5.38 3.01 0.15
C GLN A 39 -6.69 2.22 0.17
N PRO A 40 -6.76 1.08 -0.54
CA PRO A 40 -7.87 0.16 -0.40
C PRO A 40 -7.98 -0.37 1.04
N ALA A 41 -9.19 -0.71 1.46
CA ALA A 41 -9.39 -1.39 2.74
C ALA A 41 -8.76 -2.78 2.70
N ALA A 42 -8.18 -3.21 3.83
CA ALA A 42 -7.62 -4.55 3.97
C ALA A 42 -8.73 -5.60 4.07
N VAL A 43 -8.48 -6.81 3.57
CA VAL A 43 -9.34 -7.99 3.79
C VAL A 43 -9.27 -8.38 5.26
N THR A 44 -10.40 -8.64 5.89
CA THR A 44 -10.49 -8.98 7.33
C THR A 44 -11.14 -10.33 7.60
N ASP A 45 -11.62 -11.01 6.56
CA ASP A 45 -12.37 -12.27 6.65
C ASP A 45 -11.72 -13.40 5.83
N LEU A 46 -10.40 -13.32 5.58
CA LEU A 46 -9.67 -14.39 4.92
C LEU A 46 -9.80 -15.67 5.74
N SER A 47 -10.27 -16.75 5.11
CA SER A 47 -10.36 -18.08 5.70
C SER A 47 -9.77 -19.13 4.77
N GLY A 48 -9.22 -20.20 5.35
CA GLY A 48 -8.63 -21.34 4.63
C GLY A 48 -9.24 -22.64 5.09
N ARG A 49 -9.59 -23.53 4.15
CA ARG A 49 -10.14 -24.86 4.42
C ARG A 49 -9.41 -25.91 3.59
N LEU A 50 -8.96 -26.99 4.26
CA LEU A 50 -8.39 -28.14 3.57
C LEU A 50 -9.50 -28.98 2.91
N THR A 51 -9.37 -29.20 1.60
CA THR A 51 -10.33 -29.99 0.82
C THR A 51 -9.57 -30.80 -0.22
N GLY A 52 -9.56 -32.13 -0.09
CA GLY A 52 -9.01 -33.04 -1.11
C GLY A 52 -7.53 -32.77 -1.47
N GLY A 53 -6.68 -32.43 -0.49
CA GLY A 53 -5.25 -32.12 -0.75
C GLY A 53 -4.98 -30.72 -1.27
N ASN A 54 -6.00 -29.86 -1.30
CA ASN A 54 -5.88 -28.43 -1.60
C ASN A 54 -6.35 -27.61 -0.41
N ILE A 55 -5.78 -26.43 -0.23
CA ILE A 55 -6.34 -25.41 0.66
C ILE A 55 -7.16 -24.45 -0.21
N GLU A 56 -8.45 -24.36 0.11
CA GLU A 56 -9.37 -23.42 -0.48
C GLU A 56 -9.41 -22.17 0.40
N LEU A 57 -8.93 -21.06 -0.15
CA LEU A 57 -8.99 -19.73 0.48
C LEU A 57 -10.24 -19.02 0.01
N THR A 58 -10.94 -18.36 0.94
CA THR A 58 -12.09 -17.52 0.63
C THR A 58 -12.01 -16.21 1.40
N TRP A 59 -12.42 -15.10 0.77
CA TRP A 59 -12.50 -13.78 1.39
C TRP A 59 -13.51 -12.90 0.64
N SER A 60 -13.98 -11.85 1.30
CA SER A 60 -14.84 -10.84 0.68
C SER A 60 -14.01 -9.71 0.08
N ILE A 61 -14.51 -9.10 -0.99
CA ILE A 61 -13.92 -7.86 -1.51
C ILE A 61 -14.35 -6.72 -0.60
N PRO A 62 -13.42 -6.01 0.07
CA PRO A 62 -13.77 -4.92 0.95
C PRO A 62 -14.39 -3.75 0.19
N GLU A 63 -15.45 -3.16 0.75
CA GLU A 63 -15.96 -1.89 0.27
C GLU A 63 -14.98 -0.76 0.64
N SER A 64 -14.64 0.07 -0.34
CA SER A 64 -13.67 1.15 -0.16
C SER A 64 -13.84 2.22 -1.26
N ASP A 65 -13.52 3.47 -0.92
CA ASP A 65 -13.43 4.57 -1.89
C ASP A 65 -12.33 4.36 -2.94
N SER A 66 -11.39 3.45 -2.65
CA SER A 66 -10.37 2.97 -3.59
C SER A 66 -10.61 1.49 -3.88
N PRO A 67 -11.41 1.14 -4.91
CA PRO A 67 -11.76 -0.24 -5.19
C PRO A 67 -10.52 -1.06 -5.56
N VAL A 68 -10.49 -2.29 -5.05
CA VAL A 68 -9.44 -3.26 -5.37
C VAL A 68 -9.64 -3.79 -6.78
N SER A 69 -8.60 -3.77 -7.61
CA SER A 69 -8.63 -4.34 -8.96
C SER A 69 -8.05 -5.76 -9.02
N ARG A 70 -7.16 -6.10 -8.11
CA ARG A 70 -6.55 -7.43 -8.00
C ARG A 70 -6.08 -7.72 -6.58
N PHE A 71 -5.97 -8.99 -6.27
CA PHE A 71 -5.41 -9.49 -5.01
C PHE A 71 -4.10 -10.24 -5.25
N VAL A 72 -3.13 -10.04 -4.36
CA VAL A 72 -1.88 -10.79 -4.30
C VAL A 72 -1.95 -11.73 -3.10
N ILE A 73 -1.73 -13.02 -3.33
CA ILE A 73 -1.81 -14.07 -2.32
C ILE A 73 -0.39 -14.47 -1.94
N TYR A 74 -0.13 -14.46 -0.63
CA TYR A 74 1.13 -14.87 -0.04
C TYR A 74 0.93 -16.11 0.82
N LYS A 75 1.91 -17.00 0.78
CA LYS A 75 1.96 -18.24 1.56
C LYS A 75 3.27 -18.33 2.33
N ALA A 76 3.20 -18.74 3.59
CA ALA A 76 4.30 -19.28 4.36
C ALA A 76 4.00 -20.74 4.68
N SER A 77 5.03 -21.59 4.73
CA SER A 77 4.88 -23.00 5.09
C SER A 77 5.97 -23.41 6.08
N ARG A 78 5.60 -24.25 7.06
CA ARG A 78 6.51 -24.80 8.05
C ARG A 78 6.26 -26.30 8.16
N ALA A 79 7.31 -27.11 8.17
CA ALA A 79 7.19 -28.55 8.39
C ALA A 79 6.75 -28.83 9.84
N ILE A 80 5.77 -29.71 10.02
CA ILE A 80 5.28 -30.11 11.35
C ILE A 80 6.39 -30.80 12.15
N ALA A 81 7.25 -31.57 11.48
CA ALA A 81 8.38 -32.27 12.09
C ALA A 81 9.45 -31.34 12.73
N GLU A 82 9.52 -30.07 12.32
CA GLU A 82 10.44 -29.08 12.88
C GLU A 82 10.00 -28.54 14.25
N GLY A 83 8.85 -28.99 14.73
CA GLY A 83 8.28 -28.56 16.02
C GLY A 83 7.60 -27.20 15.96
N GLU A 84 6.94 -26.82 17.04
CA GLU A 84 6.29 -25.51 17.16
C GLU A 84 7.33 -24.47 17.58
N CYS A 85 7.67 -23.59 16.67
CA CYS A 85 8.46 -22.40 16.97
C CYS A 85 7.52 -21.23 17.25
N THR A 86 7.37 -20.86 18.51
CA THR A 86 6.40 -19.85 18.97
C THR A 86 6.68 -18.43 18.46
N ASN A 87 7.90 -18.10 18.04
CA ASN A 87 8.31 -16.76 17.61
C ASN A 87 9.15 -16.76 16.32
N CYS A 88 9.09 -17.83 15.50
CA CYS A 88 9.79 -17.83 14.23
C CYS A 88 9.10 -16.89 13.23
N PRO A 89 9.85 -16.00 12.57
CA PRO A 89 9.28 -15.14 11.55
C PRO A 89 8.77 -16.00 10.38
N LEU A 90 7.53 -15.71 9.95
CA LEU A 90 6.94 -16.38 8.79
C LEU A 90 7.54 -15.82 7.50
N ALA A 91 8.20 -16.67 6.72
CA ALA A 91 8.74 -16.31 5.41
C ALA A 91 7.63 -16.40 4.34
N PHE A 92 6.93 -15.29 4.10
CA PHE A 92 5.90 -15.22 3.09
C PHE A 92 6.49 -15.10 1.68
N VAL A 93 6.02 -15.95 0.77
CA VAL A 93 6.30 -15.86 -0.66
C VAL A 93 5.02 -15.61 -1.44
N LYS A 94 5.08 -14.78 -2.48
CA LYS A 94 3.96 -14.56 -3.40
C LYS A 94 3.71 -15.85 -4.19
N ILE A 95 2.49 -16.35 -4.16
CA ILE A 95 2.10 -17.57 -4.89
C ILE A 95 1.16 -17.31 -6.06
N ALA A 96 0.36 -16.25 -5.98
CA ALA A 96 -0.59 -15.93 -7.04
C ALA A 96 -0.95 -14.44 -7.04
N GLU A 97 -1.49 -14.01 -8.19
CA GLU A 97 -2.17 -12.74 -8.36
C GLU A 97 -3.46 -13.01 -9.11
N VAL A 98 -4.60 -12.57 -8.55
CA VAL A 98 -5.92 -12.83 -9.11
C VAL A 98 -6.69 -11.52 -9.28
N PRO A 99 -7.40 -11.30 -10.41
CA PRO A 99 -8.23 -10.11 -10.60
C PRO A 99 -9.40 -10.12 -9.61
N ALA A 100 -9.76 -8.95 -9.10
CA ALA A 100 -10.97 -8.78 -8.32
C ALA A 100 -12.18 -8.81 -9.27
N ILE A 101 -13.05 -9.79 -9.10
CA ILE A 101 -14.25 -9.95 -9.96
C ILE A 101 -15.41 -9.24 -9.28
N HIS A 102 -15.71 -8.02 -9.72
CA HIS A 102 -16.88 -7.27 -9.28
C HIS A 102 -18.10 -7.66 -10.13
N GLN A 103 -18.88 -8.64 -9.70
CA GLN A 103 -20.17 -8.94 -10.35
C GLN A 103 -21.26 -8.02 -9.79
N LYS A 104 -22.03 -7.40 -10.67
CA LYS A 104 -23.00 -6.33 -10.37
C LYS A 104 -24.28 -6.79 -9.66
N SER A 105 -24.37 -8.05 -9.23
CA SER A 105 -25.64 -8.69 -8.85
C SER A 105 -25.81 -9.09 -7.40
N GLU A 106 -24.77 -9.05 -6.56
CA GLU A 106 -24.87 -9.54 -5.17
C GLU A 106 -24.23 -8.59 -4.16
N ALA A 107 -24.82 -8.49 -2.96
CA ALA A 107 -24.41 -7.55 -1.92
C ALA A 107 -23.03 -7.83 -1.29
N VAL A 108 -22.49 -9.04 -1.45
CA VAL A 108 -21.14 -9.41 -0.95
C VAL A 108 -20.47 -10.34 -1.96
N PHE A 109 -19.34 -9.89 -2.52
CA PHE A 109 -18.55 -10.71 -3.45
C PHE A 109 -17.52 -11.52 -2.69
N ARG A 110 -17.58 -12.84 -2.81
CA ARG A 110 -16.58 -13.75 -2.29
C ARG A 110 -15.61 -14.17 -3.37
N MET A 111 -14.34 -13.91 -3.09
CA MET A 111 -13.21 -14.44 -3.86
C MET A 111 -12.89 -15.85 -3.37
N MET A 112 -12.40 -16.69 -4.28
CA MET A 112 -11.95 -18.04 -4.00
C MET A 112 -10.63 -18.31 -4.71
N PHE A 113 -9.70 -18.94 -4.01
CA PHE A 113 -8.43 -19.41 -4.58
C PHE A 113 -8.10 -20.79 -4.03
N ARG A 114 -7.58 -21.68 -4.87
CA ARG A 114 -7.17 -23.04 -4.47
C ARG A 114 -5.66 -23.20 -4.64
N ASP A 115 -5.01 -23.66 -3.59
CA ASP A 115 -3.60 -23.98 -3.56
C ASP A 115 -3.38 -25.46 -3.26
N ALA A 116 -2.63 -26.15 -4.16
CA ALA A 116 -2.25 -27.54 -3.97
C ALA A 116 -1.14 -27.62 -2.91
N VAL A 117 -1.36 -28.43 -1.87
CA VAL A 117 -0.49 -28.53 -0.70
C VAL A 117 -0.11 -29.96 -0.39
N LYS A 118 0.97 -30.15 0.38
CA LYS A 118 1.49 -31.45 0.79
C LYS A 118 1.19 -31.71 2.27
N LYS A 119 1.04 -32.99 2.62
CA LYS A 119 0.96 -33.43 4.04
C LYS A 119 2.25 -33.13 4.79
N GLY A 120 2.14 -32.96 6.10
CA GLY A 120 3.26 -32.73 6.99
C GLY A 120 3.64 -31.25 7.17
N TYR A 121 2.76 -30.33 6.77
CA TYR A 121 3.03 -28.88 6.87
C TYR A 121 1.90 -28.11 7.53
N VAL A 122 2.26 -27.01 8.17
CA VAL A 122 1.38 -25.91 8.54
C VAL A 122 1.54 -24.81 7.48
N TYR A 123 0.45 -24.38 6.90
CA TYR A 123 0.38 -23.34 5.89
C TYR A 123 -0.29 -22.09 6.44
N THR A 124 0.34 -20.93 6.28
CA THR A 124 -0.22 -19.64 6.66
C THR A 124 -0.33 -18.76 5.44
N TYR A 125 -1.50 -18.16 5.25
CA TYR A 125 -1.79 -17.30 4.11
C TYR A 125 -2.14 -15.88 4.55
N LYS A 126 -1.82 -14.93 3.70
CA LYS A 126 -2.34 -13.57 3.74
C LYS A 126 -2.62 -13.05 2.34
N VAL A 127 -3.49 -12.06 2.23
CA VAL A 127 -3.90 -11.43 0.97
C VAL A 127 -3.72 -9.94 1.07
N ILE A 128 -3.29 -9.31 -0.02
CA ILE A 128 -3.14 -7.86 -0.17
C ILE A 128 -3.93 -7.42 -1.38
N GLY A 129 -4.77 -6.40 -1.23
CA GLY A 129 -5.50 -5.77 -2.33
C GLY A 129 -4.68 -4.69 -3.01
N ILE A 130 -4.77 -4.60 -4.34
CA ILE A 130 -4.13 -3.56 -5.14
C ILE A 130 -5.20 -2.87 -5.98
N ALA A 131 -5.29 -1.54 -5.89
CA ALA A 131 -6.17 -0.73 -6.71
C ALA A 131 -5.58 -0.49 -8.12
N ASP A 132 -6.39 -0.05 -9.07
CA ASP A 132 -5.97 0.23 -10.46
C ASP A 132 -4.80 1.21 -10.56
N LYS A 133 -4.75 2.20 -9.67
CA LYS A 133 -3.67 3.20 -9.63
C LYS A 133 -2.43 2.72 -8.86
N GLY A 134 -2.37 1.45 -8.46
CA GLY A 134 -1.25 0.85 -7.77
C GLY A 134 -1.22 1.07 -6.26
N ALA A 135 -2.23 1.72 -5.67
CA ALA A 135 -2.34 1.82 -4.22
C ALA A 135 -2.54 0.42 -3.61
N VAL A 136 -1.85 0.14 -2.51
CA VAL A 136 -1.78 -1.18 -1.87
C VAL A 136 -2.49 -1.13 -0.53
N SER A 137 -3.35 -2.11 -0.24
CA SER A 137 -4.00 -2.25 1.07
C SER A 137 -3.00 -2.67 2.16
N GLY A 138 -3.43 -2.62 3.41
CA GLY A 138 -2.77 -3.38 4.48
C GLY A 138 -2.86 -4.89 4.23
N ASP A 139 -2.10 -5.67 5.03
CA ASP A 139 -2.20 -7.12 5.06
C ASP A 139 -3.60 -7.55 5.55
N SER A 140 -4.12 -8.67 5.04
CA SER A 140 -5.31 -9.30 5.61
C SER A 140 -5.03 -9.90 7.00
N ASN A 141 -6.08 -10.39 7.68
CA ASN A 141 -5.88 -11.39 8.73
C ASN A 141 -5.15 -12.62 8.16
N LEU A 142 -4.49 -13.37 9.04
CA LEU A 142 -3.82 -14.63 8.67
C LEU A 142 -4.84 -15.77 8.68
N ALA A 143 -4.77 -16.64 7.65
CA ALA A 143 -5.49 -17.91 7.61
C ALA A 143 -4.46 -19.04 7.72
N GLU A 144 -4.53 -19.79 8.82
CA GLU A 144 -3.65 -20.93 9.08
C GLU A 144 -4.41 -22.25 8.90
N THR A 145 -3.76 -23.21 8.25
CA THR A 145 -4.30 -24.54 8.00
C THR A 145 -3.20 -25.57 8.16
N ARG A 146 -3.46 -26.59 8.98
CA ARG A 146 -2.56 -27.73 9.22
C ARG A 146 -3.01 -28.93 8.38
N TYR A 147 -2.06 -29.58 7.70
CA TYR A 147 -2.28 -30.77 6.89
C TYR A 147 -1.37 -31.90 7.38
N GLU A 148 -1.92 -32.79 8.19
CA GLU A 148 -1.28 -34.01 8.75
C GLU A 148 -1.48 -35.23 7.87
#